data_4f7703c5efe97f903d5cde4d51541fbc
#
_entry.id   4f7703c5efe97f903d5cde4d51541fbc
#
_cell.length_a   1.000
_cell.length_b   1.000
_cell.length_c   1.000
_cell.angle_alpha   90.00
_cell.angle_beta   90.00
_cell.angle_gamma   90.00
#
_symmetry.space_group_name_H-M   'P 1'
#
loop_
_entity.id
_entity.type
_entity.pdbx_description
1 polymer ?
#
loop_
_entity_poly.entity_id
_entity_poly.type
_entity_poly.pdbx_seq_one_letter_code
_entity_poly.pdbx_strand_id
1 'polypeptide(L)'
;MKRNKWSILLPLLILAVGFATFIISRPVSISVRLADEAPLSAVASITAKYPVDVTVRIAGKHDDDLETHVSSYAVQHEIPVLGLYPGTANEVTILLTTEDGKTYERSIIVRTEPLPEIFPEIKIERHNPDLIAPGMTFLHLGHYAEDGGFTPLPCAIDSYGEVRWYYTGTIGHIMKRIPSGNFIIQDGNTLVEMDLLGNRVAVRAEVPTGIHHDMTYTADGRFLILSSAPDSFEDGVVEVDGSSAEVLRGYDFRAILDPDRPPQPKNLEPLDWLHLNGIDTSDSDNSFIVSGRDQSAVVKVDRDTGAIRWILGNHTYWKNAFLQYLLAPVGEPFSWQWGQHAPMVHPEDPHRILLYDNGNERSYTDPVRPEDNYSGAVEYYIDEKRMEVRQIWEFGKEYQGETFTPFIGDANYLDNQNRLITFGGITRNLSGAPIELFDFEQMSINRMKVAAHVVEVTDENPAREVMRIIIEDPDPASYRGYRVYQAERYPLYQKN
;
A
#
# COMPACT_ATOMS: atom_id res chain seq x y z
N MET A 1 -57.90 20.19 60.79
CA MET A 1 -56.58 20.62 60.34
C MET A 1 -56.34 19.99 58.97
N LYS A 2 -56.55 20.68 57.87
CA LYS A 2 -56.22 20.22 56.52
C LYS A 2 -54.86 20.79 56.17
N ARG A 3 -53.85 19.93 56.10
CA ARG A 3 -52.50 20.28 55.63
C ARG A 3 -52.50 20.39 54.10
N ASN A 4 -52.10 21.57 53.62
CA ASN A 4 -51.96 21.90 52.20
C ASN A 4 -50.93 20.96 51.48
N LYS A 5 -51.43 20.13 50.55
CA LYS A 5 -50.60 19.26 49.69
C LYS A 5 -49.99 19.99 48.47
N TRP A 6 -50.06 21.30 48.42
CA TRP A 6 -49.62 22.10 47.25
C TRP A 6 -48.21 22.67 47.33
N SER A 7 -47.55 22.60 48.51
CA SER A 7 -46.25 23.21 48.71
C SER A 7 -45.04 22.29 48.30
N ILE A 8 -45.32 21.03 47.93
CA ILE A 8 -44.23 20.09 47.53
C ILE A 8 -44.14 19.92 46.00
N LEU A 9 -45.20 20.26 45.25
CA LEU A 9 -45.20 20.11 43.77
C LEU A 9 -44.53 21.25 43.01
N LEU A 10 -44.50 22.46 43.62
CA LEU A 10 -43.90 23.64 42.95
C LEU A 10 -42.39 23.58 42.80
N PRO A 11 -41.59 23.14 43.78
CA PRO A 11 -40.16 23.00 43.61
C PRO A 11 -39.78 21.83 42.70
N LEU A 12 -40.57 20.73 42.67
CA LEU A 12 -40.33 19.61 41.73
C LEU A 12 -40.65 19.97 40.27
N LEU A 13 -41.68 20.83 40.06
CA LEU A 13 -42.00 21.31 38.71
C LEU A 13 -40.97 22.31 38.20
N ILE A 14 -40.43 23.17 39.06
CA ILE A 14 -39.34 24.09 38.70
C ILE A 14 -38.05 23.37 38.44
N LEU A 15 -37.73 22.31 39.20
CA LEU A 15 -36.57 21.44 38.94
C LEU A 15 -36.73 20.64 37.64
N ALA A 16 -37.94 20.12 37.36
CA ALA A 16 -38.20 19.38 36.11
C ALA A 16 -38.19 20.29 34.88
N VAL A 17 -38.73 21.53 35.00
CA VAL A 17 -38.66 22.53 33.93
C VAL A 17 -37.23 23.05 33.76
N GLY A 18 -36.51 23.27 34.86
CA GLY A 18 -35.09 23.66 34.80
C GLY A 18 -34.20 22.55 34.18
N PHE A 19 -34.47 21.29 34.47
CA PHE A 19 -33.75 20.18 33.86
C PHE A 19 -34.14 19.95 32.39
N ALA A 20 -35.42 20.11 32.06
CA ALA A 20 -35.89 20.02 30.67
C ALA A 20 -35.35 21.18 29.81
N THR A 21 -35.31 22.42 30.35
CA THR A 21 -34.70 23.58 29.66
C THR A 21 -33.19 23.43 29.56
N PHE A 22 -32.52 22.79 30.51
CA PHE A 22 -31.05 22.51 30.44
C PHE A 22 -30.74 21.44 29.39
N ILE A 23 -31.62 20.43 29.19
CA ILE A 23 -31.46 19.41 28.15
C ILE A 23 -31.81 19.98 26.76
N ILE A 24 -32.79 20.88 26.66
CA ILE A 24 -33.24 21.50 25.39
C ILE A 24 -32.27 22.61 24.91
N SER A 25 -31.41 23.12 25.78
CA SER A 25 -30.49 24.23 25.46
C SER A 25 -29.06 23.85 25.14
N ARG A 26 -28.73 22.56 24.91
CA ARG A 26 -27.40 22.21 24.41
C ARG A 26 -27.28 22.71 22.97
N PRO A 27 -26.39 23.68 22.70
CA PRO A 27 -26.26 24.27 21.37
C PRO A 27 -25.68 23.28 20.33
N VAL A 28 -25.11 22.17 20.78
CA VAL A 28 -24.45 21.15 19.94
C VAL A 28 -24.66 19.77 20.58
N SER A 29 -25.05 18.81 19.77
CA SER A 29 -25.02 17.36 20.09
C SER A 29 -23.95 16.68 19.28
N ILE A 30 -23.09 15.89 19.95
CA ILE A 30 -22.03 15.11 19.33
C ILE A 30 -22.16 13.67 19.82
N SER A 31 -22.17 12.74 18.90
CA SER A 31 -22.02 11.29 19.19
C SER A 31 -20.94 10.69 18.30
N VAL A 32 -20.24 9.69 18.81
CA VAL A 32 -19.18 9.00 18.06
C VAL A 32 -19.45 7.51 18.08
N ARG A 33 -19.35 6.89 16.91
CA ARG A 33 -19.49 5.44 16.73
C ARG A 33 -18.26 4.91 16.01
N LEU A 34 -17.61 3.88 16.57
CA LEU A 34 -16.50 3.17 15.91
C LEU A 34 -16.98 2.51 14.60
N ALA A 35 -16.10 2.43 13.64
CA ALA A 35 -16.34 1.70 12.41
C ALA A 35 -16.22 0.18 12.68
N ASP A 36 -17.06 -0.61 12.02
CA ASP A 36 -17.13 -2.05 12.29
C ASP A 36 -15.91 -2.79 11.73
N GLU A 37 -15.47 -2.44 10.51
CA GLU A 37 -14.38 -3.14 9.82
C GLU A 37 -13.04 -2.39 9.85
N ALA A 38 -13.02 -1.16 10.37
CA ALA A 38 -11.80 -0.38 10.61
C ALA A 38 -11.80 0.13 12.08
N PRO A 39 -11.52 -0.72 13.07
CA PRO A 39 -11.77 -0.45 14.50
C PRO A 39 -10.97 0.72 15.10
N LEU A 40 -9.93 1.23 14.42
CA LEU A 40 -9.22 2.45 14.80
C LEU A 40 -9.74 3.69 14.07
N SER A 41 -10.93 3.57 13.48
CA SER A 41 -11.67 4.66 12.85
C SER A 41 -13.06 4.78 13.48
N ALA A 42 -13.65 5.96 13.38
CA ALA A 42 -14.99 6.25 13.90
C ALA A 42 -15.69 7.29 13.02
N VAL A 43 -17.00 7.44 13.23
CA VAL A 43 -17.80 8.53 12.66
C VAL A 43 -18.27 9.42 13.79
N ALA A 44 -18.00 10.72 13.70
CA ALA A 44 -18.55 11.74 14.57
C ALA A 44 -19.80 12.35 13.92
N SER A 45 -20.97 12.08 14.51
CA SER A 45 -22.25 12.69 14.11
C SER A 45 -22.46 13.95 14.94
N ILE A 46 -22.51 15.11 14.29
CA ILE A 46 -22.62 16.42 14.92
C ILE A 46 -23.91 17.08 14.48
N THR A 47 -24.72 17.56 15.45
CA THR A 47 -25.89 18.40 15.18
C THR A 47 -25.73 19.72 15.94
N ALA A 48 -25.64 20.83 15.20
CA ALA A 48 -25.47 22.16 15.74
C ALA A 48 -26.79 22.97 15.55
N LYS A 49 -26.98 24.00 16.39
CA LYS A 49 -28.11 24.91 16.30
C LYS A 49 -28.04 25.85 15.08
N TYR A 50 -26.83 26.20 14.68
CA TYR A 50 -26.51 27.08 13.56
C TYR A 50 -25.51 26.40 12.65
N PRO A 51 -25.42 26.81 11.37
CA PRO A 51 -24.37 26.29 10.49
C PRO A 51 -22.98 26.51 11.09
N VAL A 52 -22.19 25.46 11.12
CA VAL A 52 -20.81 25.47 11.61
C VAL A 52 -19.90 24.79 10.61
N ASP A 53 -18.68 25.21 10.61
CA ASP A 53 -17.52 24.56 10.03
C ASP A 53 -16.86 23.71 11.11
N VAL A 54 -16.26 22.57 10.76
CA VAL A 54 -15.80 21.58 11.73
C VAL A 54 -14.35 21.20 11.47
N THR A 55 -13.52 21.29 12.53
CA THR A 55 -12.19 20.67 12.57
C THR A 55 -12.19 19.56 13.61
N VAL A 56 -11.64 18.40 13.25
CA VAL A 56 -11.43 17.27 14.16
C VAL A 56 -9.95 17.08 14.36
N ARG A 57 -9.52 17.00 15.63
CA ARG A 57 -8.14 16.77 16.03
C ARG A 57 -8.06 15.57 16.97
N ILE A 58 -7.12 14.67 16.72
CA ILE A 58 -6.75 13.54 17.58
C ILE A 58 -5.39 13.83 18.16
N ALA A 59 -5.28 13.87 19.48
CA ALA A 59 -4.01 14.13 20.16
C ALA A 59 -3.01 13.00 19.87
N GLY A 60 -1.82 13.36 19.40
CA GLY A 60 -0.69 12.47 19.19
C GLY A 60 0.03 12.12 20.50
N LYS A 61 0.69 10.98 20.54
CA LYS A 61 1.55 10.59 21.67
C LYS A 61 2.91 11.30 21.64
N HIS A 62 3.29 11.84 20.50
CA HIS A 62 4.63 12.37 20.20
C HIS A 62 4.57 13.81 19.64
N ASP A 63 3.58 14.60 20.04
CA ASP A 63 3.29 15.95 19.52
C ASP A 63 2.96 15.93 18.00
N ASP A 64 2.45 14.82 17.50
CA ASP A 64 2.08 14.54 16.10
C ASP A 64 0.55 14.46 15.96
N ASP A 65 -0.15 15.49 16.37
CA ASP A 65 -1.62 15.56 16.29
C ASP A 65 -2.09 15.31 14.84
N LEU A 66 -3.12 14.49 14.71
CA LEU A 66 -3.83 14.34 13.44
C LEU A 66 -4.99 15.31 13.40
N GLU A 67 -5.05 16.13 12.35
CA GLU A 67 -6.09 17.10 12.18
C GLU A 67 -6.72 17.00 10.79
N THR A 68 -8.06 17.12 10.73
CA THR A 68 -8.81 17.29 9.50
C THR A 68 -9.82 18.41 9.63
N HIS A 69 -10.05 19.13 8.53
CA HIS A 69 -10.96 20.25 8.44
C HIS A 69 -12.01 19.98 7.38
N VAL A 70 -13.29 20.12 7.74
CA VAL A 70 -14.41 19.99 6.81
C VAL A 70 -15.00 21.38 6.56
N SER A 71 -14.61 21.97 5.44
CA SER A 71 -14.97 23.31 5.02
C SER A 71 -16.40 23.37 4.44
N SER A 72 -17.41 23.09 5.28
CA SER A 72 -18.81 23.25 4.87
C SER A 72 -19.66 23.71 6.04
N TYR A 73 -20.21 24.92 5.96
CA TYR A 73 -21.13 25.41 6.96
C TYR A 73 -22.49 24.68 6.88
N ALA A 74 -22.69 23.74 7.79
CA ALA A 74 -23.92 22.97 7.89
C ALA A 74 -24.40 22.85 9.36
N VAL A 75 -25.63 22.45 9.56
CA VAL A 75 -26.18 22.14 10.89
C VAL A 75 -26.02 20.69 11.29
N GLN A 76 -25.71 19.82 10.32
CA GLN A 76 -25.46 18.39 10.53
C GLN A 76 -24.20 17.97 9.79
N HIS A 77 -23.36 17.19 10.46
CA HIS A 77 -22.13 16.62 9.89
C HIS A 77 -21.98 15.16 10.29
N GLU A 78 -21.51 14.36 9.36
CA GLU A 78 -20.99 13.00 9.56
C GLU A 78 -19.52 13.05 9.15
N ILE A 79 -18.60 12.98 10.12
CA ILE A 79 -17.17 13.21 9.89
C ILE A 79 -16.39 11.97 10.26
N PRO A 80 -15.55 11.43 9.35
CA PRO A 80 -14.63 10.35 9.70
C PRO A 80 -13.59 10.83 10.70
N VAL A 81 -13.41 10.07 11.77
CA VAL A 81 -12.35 10.22 12.78
C VAL A 81 -11.39 9.07 12.54
N LEU A 82 -10.24 9.35 11.96
CA LEU A 82 -9.28 8.37 11.50
C LEU A 82 -7.97 8.47 12.31
N GLY A 83 -7.35 7.33 12.60
CA GLY A 83 -6.04 7.31 13.24
C GLY A 83 -6.09 7.28 14.77
N LEU A 84 -7.08 6.62 15.35
CA LEU A 84 -7.14 6.33 16.78
C LEU A 84 -6.02 5.32 17.17
N TYR A 85 -5.50 5.46 18.37
CA TYR A 85 -4.56 4.48 18.94
C TYR A 85 -5.32 3.26 19.48
N PRO A 86 -4.80 2.04 19.32
CA PRO A 86 -5.41 0.84 19.86
C PRO A 86 -5.30 0.73 21.39
N GLY A 87 -6.28 0.09 22.03
CA GLY A 87 -6.26 -0.24 23.46
C GLY A 87 -6.21 0.98 24.38
N THR A 88 -6.61 2.16 23.93
CA THR A 88 -6.49 3.39 24.69
C THR A 88 -7.80 4.18 24.77
N ALA A 89 -7.79 5.20 25.63
CA ALA A 89 -8.79 6.25 25.69
C ALA A 89 -8.29 7.45 24.87
N ASN A 90 -8.63 7.50 23.58
CA ASN A 90 -8.22 8.55 22.67
C ASN A 90 -8.98 9.85 22.96
N GLU A 91 -8.27 10.95 23.14
CA GLU A 91 -8.87 12.28 23.21
C GLU A 91 -9.08 12.83 21.80
N VAL A 92 -10.32 13.09 21.44
CA VAL A 92 -10.72 13.68 20.16
C VAL A 92 -11.30 15.05 20.42
N THR A 93 -10.67 16.08 19.90
CA THR A 93 -11.11 17.47 19.99
C THR A 93 -11.88 17.86 18.74
N ILE A 94 -13.07 18.37 18.90
CA ILE A 94 -13.93 18.88 17.82
C ILE A 94 -14.07 20.38 17.99
N LEU A 95 -13.54 21.13 17.03
CA LEU A 95 -13.62 22.57 16.94
C LEU A 95 -14.72 22.94 15.94
N LEU A 96 -15.70 23.73 16.39
CA LEU A 96 -16.84 24.18 15.63
C LEU A 96 -16.72 25.70 15.43
N THR A 97 -16.72 26.15 14.18
CA THR A 97 -16.59 27.56 13.84
C THR A 97 -17.84 28.03 13.14
N THR A 98 -18.52 29.06 13.67
CA THR A 98 -19.71 29.68 13.04
C THR A 98 -19.29 30.66 11.94
N GLU A 99 -20.20 31.02 11.04
CA GLU A 99 -19.94 31.98 9.95
C GLU A 99 -19.48 33.37 10.45
N ASP A 100 -19.85 33.77 11.68
CA ASP A 100 -19.41 35.03 12.31
C ASP A 100 -18.03 34.85 13.02
N GLY A 101 -17.36 33.72 12.86
CA GLY A 101 -16.01 33.45 13.35
C GLY A 101 -15.95 33.05 14.83
N LYS A 102 -17.08 32.79 15.49
CA LYS A 102 -17.06 32.25 16.85
C LYS A 102 -16.73 30.77 16.85
N THR A 103 -15.81 30.36 17.74
CA THR A 103 -15.37 28.98 17.90
C THR A 103 -15.88 28.35 19.19
N TYR A 104 -16.21 27.07 19.11
CA TYR A 104 -16.61 26.23 20.24
C TYR A 104 -15.84 24.93 20.20
N GLU A 105 -15.14 24.63 21.27
CA GLU A 105 -14.34 23.41 21.40
C GLU A 105 -15.07 22.39 22.28
N ARG A 106 -14.97 21.12 21.88
CA ARG A 106 -15.47 19.96 22.63
C ARG A 106 -14.48 18.83 22.55
N SER A 107 -14.01 18.33 23.69
CA SER A 107 -13.25 17.10 23.77
C SER A 107 -14.16 15.94 24.13
N ILE A 108 -13.94 14.82 23.46
CA ILE A 108 -14.62 13.55 23.70
C ILE A 108 -13.58 12.44 23.84
N ILE A 109 -13.89 11.44 24.63
CA ILE A 109 -13.02 10.25 24.79
C ILE A 109 -13.61 9.10 23.97
N VAL A 110 -12.83 8.63 23.00
CA VAL A 110 -13.14 7.46 22.18
C VAL A 110 -12.25 6.31 22.63
N ARG A 111 -12.86 5.23 23.10
CA ARG A 111 -12.14 4.03 23.57
C ARG A 111 -12.09 3.01 22.46
N THR A 112 -10.91 2.47 22.22
CA THR A 112 -10.65 1.41 21.23
C THR A 112 -10.21 0.13 21.96
N GLU A 113 -10.46 -1.01 21.33
CA GLU A 113 -9.92 -2.29 21.78
C GLU A 113 -8.43 -2.42 21.44
N PRO A 114 -7.68 -3.26 22.15
CA PRO A 114 -6.31 -3.62 21.77
C PRO A 114 -6.25 -4.23 20.36
N LEU A 115 -5.08 -4.18 19.74
CA LEU A 115 -4.84 -4.94 18.51
C LEU A 115 -5.04 -6.45 18.77
N PRO A 116 -5.51 -7.20 17.76
CA PRO A 116 -5.50 -8.66 17.80
C PRO A 116 -4.10 -9.20 18.10
N GLU A 117 -4.01 -10.28 18.88
CA GLU A 117 -2.72 -10.91 19.28
C GLU A 117 -1.84 -11.35 18.10
N ILE A 118 -2.45 -11.54 16.92
CA ILE A 118 -1.73 -11.90 15.69
C ILE A 118 -0.91 -10.75 15.10
N PHE A 119 -1.15 -9.50 15.53
CA PHE A 119 -0.32 -8.38 15.05
C PHE A 119 1.11 -8.49 15.57
N PRO A 120 2.13 -8.26 14.72
CA PRO A 120 3.51 -8.23 15.18
C PRO A 120 3.80 -7.04 16.07
N GLU A 121 4.85 -7.13 16.88
CA GLU A 121 5.53 -5.95 17.36
C GLU A 121 6.26 -5.28 16.18
N ILE A 122 5.94 -4.00 15.93
CA ILE A 122 6.58 -3.20 14.87
C ILE A 122 7.72 -2.42 15.49
N LYS A 123 8.93 -2.78 15.12
CA LYS A 123 10.15 -2.16 15.67
C LYS A 123 10.67 -1.06 14.74
N ILE A 124 10.87 0.14 15.28
CA ILE A 124 11.56 1.21 14.58
C ILE A 124 13.03 1.20 14.99
N GLU A 125 13.90 0.83 14.06
CA GLU A 125 15.35 0.76 14.32
C GLU A 125 16.05 2.08 14.01
N ARG A 126 15.55 2.82 13.00
CA ARG A 126 16.03 4.15 12.63
C ARG A 126 14.87 5.11 12.51
N HIS A 127 15.02 6.32 13.07
CA HIS A 127 13.99 7.35 13.04
C HIS A 127 14.64 8.74 13.01
N ASN A 128 14.49 9.43 11.87
CA ASN A 128 14.91 10.82 11.71
C ASN A 128 13.71 11.65 11.25
N PRO A 129 12.88 12.14 12.17
CA PRO A 129 11.58 12.75 11.86
C PRO A 129 11.66 13.96 10.92
N ASP A 130 12.78 14.70 10.97
CA ASP A 130 12.97 15.89 10.12
C ASP A 130 13.14 15.55 8.62
N LEU A 131 13.47 14.31 8.31
CA LEU A 131 13.73 13.83 6.94
C LEU A 131 12.70 12.83 6.43
N ILE A 132 11.83 12.28 7.30
CA ILE A 132 10.79 11.33 6.92
C ILE A 132 9.70 12.07 6.16
N ALA A 133 9.23 11.47 5.04
CA ALA A 133 8.09 12.00 4.30
C ALA A 133 6.82 11.98 5.16
N PRO A 134 5.97 13.02 5.08
CA PRO A 134 4.75 13.08 5.86
C PRO A 134 3.74 12.00 5.44
N GLY A 135 2.88 11.61 6.38
CA GLY A 135 1.83 10.61 6.15
C GLY A 135 2.02 9.35 6.99
N MET A 136 1.08 8.41 6.82
CA MET A 136 1.15 7.08 7.41
C MET A 136 1.75 6.10 6.42
N THR A 137 2.50 5.13 6.92
CA THR A 137 2.95 4.00 6.09
C THR A 137 1.86 2.93 6.09
N PHE A 138 1.17 2.79 4.96
CA PHE A 138 0.21 1.72 4.74
C PHE A 138 0.96 0.45 4.37
N LEU A 139 0.71 -0.62 5.09
CA LEU A 139 1.36 -1.90 4.95
C LEU A 139 0.34 -2.94 4.48
N HIS A 140 0.57 -3.53 3.33
CA HIS A 140 -0.12 -4.75 2.95
C HIS A 140 0.54 -5.93 3.68
N LEU A 141 0.37 -5.91 5.01
CA LEU A 141 0.94 -6.88 5.94
C LEU A 141 0.16 -8.19 5.90
N GLY A 142 0.83 -9.29 6.11
CA GLY A 142 0.21 -10.60 6.28
C GLY A 142 1.07 -11.54 7.11
N HIS A 143 0.43 -12.50 7.75
CA HIS A 143 1.06 -13.47 8.65
C HIS A 143 0.95 -14.88 8.08
N TYR A 144 2.06 -15.59 8.03
CA TYR A 144 2.13 -17.03 7.77
C TYR A 144 2.13 -17.79 9.10
N ALA A 145 1.16 -18.66 9.29
CA ALA A 145 1.10 -19.55 10.45
C ALA A 145 1.94 -20.81 10.23
N GLU A 146 2.31 -21.49 11.33
CA GLU A 146 3.10 -22.71 11.31
C GLU A 146 2.46 -23.88 10.56
N ASP A 147 1.12 -23.89 10.46
CA ASP A 147 0.34 -24.88 9.72
C ASP A 147 0.20 -24.56 8.22
N GLY A 148 0.85 -23.48 7.75
CA GLY A 148 0.77 -23.01 6.37
C GLY A 148 -0.41 -22.06 6.10
N GLY A 149 -1.23 -21.72 7.11
CA GLY A 149 -2.29 -20.74 6.99
C GLY A 149 -1.74 -19.33 6.73
N PHE A 150 -2.50 -18.51 6.01
CA PHE A 150 -2.17 -17.11 5.76
C PHE A 150 -3.30 -16.19 6.22
N THR A 151 -2.95 -15.14 6.97
CA THR A 151 -3.90 -14.14 7.46
C THR A 151 -3.47 -12.76 6.98
N PRO A 152 -4.26 -12.07 6.14
CA PRO A 152 -4.01 -10.67 5.79
C PRO A 152 -4.24 -9.77 7.01
N LEU A 153 -3.37 -8.78 7.18
CA LEU A 153 -3.38 -7.80 8.28
C LEU A 153 -3.13 -6.39 7.74
N PRO A 154 -3.89 -5.90 6.73
CA PRO A 154 -3.63 -4.59 6.16
C PRO A 154 -3.78 -3.52 7.22
N CYS A 155 -2.75 -2.68 7.37
CA CYS A 155 -2.72 -1.65 8.40
C CYS A 155 -1.97 -0.40 7.93
N ALA A 156 -2.10 0.67 8.70
CA ALA A 156 -1.27 1.87 8.56
C ALA A 156 -0.64 2.20 9.91
N ILE A 157 0.64 2.57 9.85
CA ILE A 157 1.42 2.97 11.00
C ILE A 157 1.91 4.41 10.86
N ASP A 158 2.09 5.09 11.99
CA ASP A 158 2.80 6.36 12.01
C ASP A 158 4.34 6.17 11.98
N SER A 159 5.09 7.26 11.99
CA SER A 159 6.57 7.21 11.94
C SER A 159 7.21 6.60 13.20
N TYR A 160 6.44 6.42 14.25
CA TYR A 160 6.88 5.79 15.50
C TYR A 160 6.54 4.29 15.57
N GLY A 161 5.87 3.75 14.53
CA GLY A 161 5.48 2.33 14.46
C GLY A 161 4.15 2.01 15.14
N GLU A 162 3.43 3.02 15.63
CA GLU A 162 2.11 2.82 16.22
C GLU A 162 1.08 2.55 15.13
N VAL A 163 0.30 1.47 15.26
CA VAL A 163 -0.80 1.17 14.32
C VAL A 163 -1.91 2.20 14.53
N ARG A 164 -2.24 2.92 13.48
CA ARG A 164 -3.23 4.00 13.48
C ARG A 164 -4.47 3.70 12.64
N TRP A 165 -4.43 2.66 11.87
CA TRP A 165 -5.53 2.13 11.09
C TRP A 165 -5.28 0.65 10.79
N TYR A 166 -6.31 -0.19 10.78
CA TYR A 166 -6.27 -1.52 10.21
C TYR A 166 -7.66 -1.93 9.73
N TYR A 167 -7.70 -2.86 8.78
CA TYR A 167 -8.92 -3.40 8.20
C TYR A 167 -9.08 -4.87 8.60
N THR A 168 -10.27 -5.24 9.07
CA THR A 168 -10.56 -6.60 9.55
C THR A 168 -11.07 -7.54 8.47
N GLY A 169 -11.47 -7.00 7.31
CA GLY A 169 -11.93 -7.79 6.19
C GLY A 169 -10.79 -8.41 5.39
N THR A 170 -11.16 -9.24 4.43
CA THR A 170 -10.20 -9.91 3.55
C THR A 170 -9.83 -9.04 2.35
N ILE A 171 -8.56 -9.01 1.99
CA ILE A 171 -8.06 -8.42 0.75
C ILE A 171 -7.15 -9.43 0.03
N GLY A 172 -7.14 -9.39 -1.31
CA GLY A 172 -6.19 -10.14 -2.14
C GLY A 172 -4.83 -9.44 -2.23
N HIS A 173 -4.23 -9.39 -3.41
CA HIS A 173 -2.93 -8.74 -3.64
C HIS A 173 -3.03 -7.23 -3.73
N ILE A 174 -4.17 -6.67 -4.11
CA ILE A 174 -4.33 -5.25 -4.42
C ILE A 174 -4.94 -4.49 -3.24
N MET A 175 -4.23 -3.45 -2.79
CA MET A 175 -4.69 -2.41 -1.89
C MET A 175 -4.07 -1.09 -2.35
N LYS A 176 -4.72 -0.36 -3.26
CA LYS A 176 -4.15 0.84 -3.92
C LYS A 176 -5.00 2.07 -3.66
N ARG A 177 -4.38 3.14 -3.18
CA ARG A 177 -5.06 4.43 -2.96
C ARG A 177 -5.40 5.08 -4.29
N ILE A 178 -6.62 5.60 -4.41
CA ILE A 178 -7.08 6.35 -5.59
C ILE A 178 -7.26 7.84 -5.27
N PRO A 179 -7.38 8.72 -6.29
CA PRO A 179 -7.48 10.17 -6.07
C PRO A 179 -8.66 10.62 -5.19
N SER A 180 -9.73 9.82 -5.07
CA SER A 180 -10.84 10.10 -4.15
C SER A 180 -10.44 10.01 -2.67
N GLY A 181 -9.30 9.39 -2.36
CA GLY A 181 -8.85 9.07 -1.01
C GLY A 181 -9.31 7.73 -0.49
N ASN A 182 -10.12 7.02 -1.24
CA ASN A 182 -10.49 5.63 -0.98
C ASN A 182 -9.41 4.67 -1.47
N PHE A 183 -9.55 3.40 -1.12
CA PHE A 183 -8.73 2.32 -1.65
C PHE A 183 -9.50 1.53 -2.69
N ILE A 184 -8.80 1.05 -3.72
CA ILE A 184 -9.20 -0.12 -4.47
C ILE A 184 -8.60 -1.33 -3.79
N ILE A 185 -9.43 -2.29 -3.41
CA ILE A 185 -9.04 -3.57 -2.85
C ILE A 185 -9.49 -4.71 -3.74
N GLN A 186 -8.71 -5.78 -3.74
CA GLN A 186 -9.09 -7.02 -4.43
C GLN A 186 -9.90 -7.92 -3.51
N ASP A 187 -11.07 -8.37 -3.98
CA ASP A 187 -11.92 -9.40 -3.37
C ASP A 187 -12.20 -10.50 -4.40
N GLY A 188 -11.39 -11.55 -4.40
CA GLY A 188 -11.39 -12.57 -5.45
C GLY A 188 -11.09 -11.97 -6.83
N ASN A 189 -12.02 -12.13 -7.76
CA ASN A 189 -11.92 -11.59 -9.13
C ASN A 189 -12.58 -10.21 -9.29
N THR A 190 -12.80 -9.52 -8.20
CA THR A 190 -13.48 -8.21 -8.18
C THR A 190 -12.57 -7.14 -7.57
N LEU A 191 -12.55 -5.96 -8.16
CA LEU A 191 -12.02 -4.76 -7.54
C LEU A 191 -13.15 -3.97 -6.90
N VAL A 192 -12.97 -3.65 -5.62
CA VAL A 192 -13.94 -2.93 -4.80
C VAL A 192 -13.33 -1.64 -4.30
N GLU A 193 -14.04 -0.52 -4.46
CA GLU A 193 -13.69 0.72 -3.79
C GLU A 193 -14.13 0.67 -2.34
N MET A 194 -13.23 0.98 -1.42
CA MET A 194 -13.42 0.96 0.03
C MET A 194 -12.94 2.29 0.63
N ASP A 195 -13.73 2.88 1.52
CA ASP A 195 -13.31 4.04 2.30
C ASP A 195 -12.46 3.64 3.53
N LEU A 196 -11.90 4.63 4.22
CA LEU A 196 -11.07 4.40 5.42
C LEU A 196 -11.88 4.01 6.68
N LEU A 197 -13.21 3.98 6.59
CA LEU A 197 -14.06 3.40 7.62
C LEU A 197 -14.29 1.88 7.39
N GLY A 198 -13.76 1.33 6.28
CA GLY A 198 -13.95 -0.06 5.88
C GLY A 198 -15.24 -0.30 5.08
N ASN A 199 -16.00 0.74 4.74
CA ASN A 199 -17.22 0.58 3.96
C ASN A 199 -16.88 0.31 2.48
N ARG A 200 -17.51 -0.72 1.92
CA ARG A 200 -17.48 -0.99 0.48
C ARG A 200 -18.38 0.02 -0.25
N VAL A 201 -17.77 0.90 -1.03
CA VAL A 201 -18.45 2.03 -1.70
C VAL A 201 -19.03 1.60 -3.04
N ALA A 202 -18.24 0.91 -3.86
CA ALA A 202 -18.64 0.48 -5.20
C ALA A 202 -17.81 -0.71 -5.70
N VAL A 203 -18.40 -1.52 -6.58
CA VAL A 203 -17.66 -2.45 -7.44
C VAL A 203 -17.09 -1.67 -8.62
N ARG A 204 -15.78 -1.76 -8.85
CA ARG A 204 -15.06 -1.02 -9.90
C ARG A 204 -14.62 -1.87 -11.07
N ALA A 205 -14.48 -3.18 -10.87
CA ALA A 205 -14.20 -4.14 -11.92
C ALA A 205 -14.63 -5.55 -11.50
N GLU A 206 -15.01 -6.36 -12.46
CA GLU A 206 -15.12 -7.80 -12.33
C GLU A 206 -14.38 -8.42 -13.53
N VAL A 207 -13.33 -9.21 -13.25
CA VAL A 207 -12.42 -9.74 -14.26
C VAL A 207 -12.50 -11.27 -14.25
N PRO A 208 -13.26 -11.86 -15.17
CA PRO A 208 -13.50 -13.33 -15.21
C PRO A 208 -12.23 -14.17 -15.37
N THR A 209 -11.18 -13.62 -15.99
CA THR A 209 -9.87 -14.25 -16.19
C THR A 209 -8.98 -14.23 -14.95
N GLY A 210 -9.49 -13.69 -13.85
CA GLY A 210 -8.75 -13.55 -12.60
C GLY A 210 -8.08 -12.19 -12.44
N ILE A 211 -7.78 -11.83 -11.20
CA ILE A 211 -7.00 -10.65 -10.82
C ILE A 211 -5.84 -11.14 -9.96
N HIS A 212 -4.64 -10.68 -10.25
CA HIS A 212 -3.47 -11.02 -9.45
C HIS A 212 -2.52 -9.81 -9.31
N HIS A 213 -1.62 -9.89 -8.36
CA HIS A 213 -0.49 -9.02 -8.08
C HIS A 213 -0.81 -7.52 -8.00
N ASP A 214 -1.10 -6.83 -9.12
CA ASP A 214 -1.14 -5.36 -9.14
C ASP A 214 -2.16 -4.79 -10.14
N MET A 215 -2.45 -3.51 -9.97
CA MET A 215 -3.22 -2.68 -10.89
C MET A 215 -2.71 -1.24 -10.83
N THR A 216 -2.95 -0.48 -11.89
CA THR A 216 -2.78 0.96 -11.90
C THR A 216 -4.01 1.65 -12.48
N TYR A 217 -4.13 2.96 -12.26
CA TYR A 217 -5.19 3.78 -12.85
C TYR A 217 -4.59 4.88 -13.71
N THR A 218 -5.29 5.22 -14.78
CA THR A 218 -4.89 6.20 -15.76
C THR A 218 -5.54 7.56 -15.48
N ALA A 219 -4.97 8.64 -15.99
CA ALA A 219 -5.53 9.99 -15.82
C ALA A 219 -6.93 10.14 -16.43
N ASP A 220 -7.29 9.31 -17.42
CA ASP A 220 -8.64 9.27 -18.02
C ASP A 220 -9.64 8.37 -17.26
N GLY A 221 -9.28 7.91 -16.05
CA GLY A 221 -10.18 7.20 -15.14
C GLY A 221 -10.38 5.71 -15.45
N ARG A 222 -9.46 5.08 -16.17
CA ARG A 222 -9.49 3.64 -16.41
C ARG A 222 -8.54 2.90 -15.48
N PHE A 223 -8.77 1.60 -15.32
CA PHE A 223 -7.89 0.69 -14.61
C PHE A 223 -7.19 -0.25 -15.60
N LEU A 224 -5.89 -0.42 -15.41
CA LEU A 224 -5.10 -1.48 -16.03
C LEU A 224 -4.80 -2.51 -14.94
N ILE A 225 -5.26 -3.74 -15.12
CA ILE A 225 -5.29 -4.78 -14.09
C ILE A 225 -4.51 -5.99 -14.61
N LEU A 226 -3.58 -6.48 -13.80
CA LEU A 226 -2.89 -7.74 -14.11
C LEU A 226 -3.87 -8.91 -14.00
N SER A 227 -3.87 -9.76 -15.03
CA SER A 227 -4.82 -10.85 -15.21
C SER A 227 -4.17 -12.02 -15.95
N SER A 228 -4.87 -13.13 -16.08
CA SER A 228 -4.45 -14.21 -16.97
C SER A 228 -4.99 -13.96 -18.39
N ALA A 229 -4.18 -14.31 -19.40
CA ALA A 229 -4.65 -14.37 -20.77
C ALA A 229 -5.28 -15.76 -21.06
N PRO A 230 -6.03 -15.94 -22.16
CA PRO A 230 -6.53 -17.26 -22.55
C PRO A 230 -5.40 -18.29 -22.69
N ASP A 231 -5.59 -19.45 -22.07
CA ASP A 231 -4.63 -20.57 -22.09
C ASP A 231 -3.24 -20.24 -21.48
N SER A 232 -3.14 -19.21 -20.61
CA SER A 232 -1.94 -18.87 -19.87
C SER A 232 -2.26 -18.49 -18.43
N PHE A 233 -1.22 -18.40 -17.60
CA PHE A 233 -1.35 -18.01 -16.21
C PHE A 233 -0.51 -16.75 -15.96
N GLU A 234 -1.13 -15.70 -15.40
CA GLU A 234 -0.48 -14.43 -15.01
C GLU A 234 0.29 -13.69 -16.13
N ASP A 235 -0.14 -13.88 -17.40
CA ASP A 235 0.50 -13.32 -18.60
C ASP A 235 -0.37 -12.28 -19.33
N GLY A 236 -1.40 -11.72 -18.68
CA GLY A 236 -2.35 -10.80 -19.30
C GLY A 236 -2.53 -9.48 -18.56
N VAL A 237 -3.00 -8.47 -19.28
CA VAL A 237 -3.50 -7.22 -18.73
C VAL A 237 -4.88 -6.96 -19.27
N VAL A 238 -5.81 -6.52 -18.43
CA VAL A 238 -7.13 -6.04 -18.86
C VAL A 238 -7.27 -4.55 -18.55
N GLU A 239 -7.86 -3.82 -19.48
CA GLU A 239 -8.24 -2.43 -19.34
C GLU A 239 -9.73 -2.32 -19.07
N VAL A 240 -10.10 -1.65 -17.98
CA VAL A 240 -11.47 -1.53 -17.48
C VAL A 240 -11.84 -0.05 -17.34
N ASP A 241 -13.04 0.32 -17.73
CA ASP A 241 -13.61 1.65 -17.43
C ASP A 241 -13.96 1.73 -15.93
N GLY A 242 -13.29 2.62 -15.21
CA GLY A 242 -13.42 2.75 -13.74
C GLY A 242 -14.80 3.24 -13.26
N SER A 243 -15.65 3.74 -14.17
CA SER A 243 -16.98 4.23 -13.84
C SER A 243 -18.09 3.21 -14.11
N SER A 244 -17.98 2.47 -15.21
CA SER A 244 -18.98 1.48 -15.66
C SER A 244 -18.61 0.04 -15.29
N ALA A 245 -17.36 -0.21 -14.87
CA ALA A 245 -16.77 -1.54 -14.65
C ALA A 245 -16.73 -2.42 -15.93
N GLU A 246 -16.84 -1.82 -17.11
CA GLU A 246 -16.81 -2.53 -18.39
C GLU A 246 -15.37 -2.86 -18.79
N VAL A 247 -15.09 -4.10 -19.16
CA VAL A 247 -13.81 -4.51 -19.76
C VAL A 247 -13.74 -3.97 -21.19
N LEU A 248 -12.81 -3.07 -21.44
CA LEU A 248 -12.65 -2.40 -22.72
C LEU A 248 -11.70 -3.16 -23.66
N ARG A 249 -10.65 -3.77 -23.10
CA ARG A 249 -9.56 -4.39 -23.87
C ARG A 249 -8.78 -5.40 -23.02
N GLY A 250 -8.18 -6.38 -23.69
CA GLY A 250 -7.18 -7.28 -23.11
C GLY A 250 -5.87 -7.22 -23.88
N TYR A 251 -4.76 -7.45 -23.19
CA TYR A 251 -3.41 -7.59 -23.75
C TYR A 251 -2.89 -8.97 -23.37
N ASP A 252 -2.58 -9.79 -24.37
CA ASP A 252 -2.00 -11.12 -24.23
C ASP A 252 -0.49 -11.03 -24.44
N PHE A 253 0.29 -11.15 -23.38
CA PHE A 253 1.74 -11.02 -23.47
C PHE A 253 2.43 -12.21 -24.12
N ARG A 254 1.81 -13.37 -24.21
CA ARG A 254 2.32 -14.48 -25.05
C ARG A 254 2.25 -14.18 -26.53
N ALA A 255 1.31 -13.34 -26.95
CA ALA A 255 1.23 -12.85 -28.32
C ALA A 255 2.13 -11.62 -28.57
N ILE A 256 2.43 -10.84 -27.52
CA ILE A 256 3.22 -9.62 -27.60
C ILE A 256 4.72 -9.90 -27.53
N LEU A 257 5.17 -10.80 -26.63
CA LEU A 257 6.56 -11.12 -26.38
C LEU A 257 7.00 -12.46 -27.05
N ASP A 258 8.25 -12.88 -26.77
CA ASP A 258 8.80 -14.15 -27.23
C ASP A 258 8.43 -15.30 -26.28
N PRO A 259 7.41 -16.10 -26.59
CA PRO A 259 6.95 -17.16 -25.69
C PRO A 259 7.93 -18.36 -25.61
N ASP A 260 8.94 -18.41 -26.47
CA ASP A 260 9.96 -19.46 -26.45
C ASP A 260 11.21 -19.07 -25.63
N ARG A 261 11.28 -17.81 -25.10
CA ARG A 261 12.35 -17.41 -24.19
C ARG A 261 12.21 -18.17 -22.88
N PRO A 262 13.24 -18.89 -22.42
CA PRO A 262 13.14 -19.67 -21.19
C PRO A 262 12.91 -18.74 -19.98
N PRO A 263 12.02 -19.09 -19.05
CA PRO A 263 11.83 -18.35 -17.81
C PRO A 263 13.02 -18.54 -16.87
N GLN A 264 13.14 -17.65 -15.89
CA GLN A 264 14.07 -17.76 -14.78
C GLN A 264 13.33 -17.41 -13.48
N PRO A 265 13.39 -18.29 -12.49
CA PRO A 265 14.14 -19.57 -12.42
C PRO A 265 13.53 -20.67 -13.29
N LYS A 266 14.34 -21.65 -13.63
CA LYS A 266 14.02 -22.71 -14.62
C LYS A 266 12.94 -23.73 -14.19
N ASN A 267 12.44 -23.66 -12.97
CA ASN A 267 11.60 -24.72 -12.38
C ASN A 267 10.13 -24.33 -12.25
N LEU A 268 9.67 -23.34 -13.01
CA LEU A 268 8.30 -22.88 -12.94
C LEU A 268 7.35 -23.76 -13.76
N GLU A 269 6.08 -23.76 -13.37
CA GLU A 269 5.00 -24.38 -14.10
C GLU A 269 5.01 -23.89 -15.56
N PRO A 270 4.86 -24.77 -16.55
CA PRO A 270 4.93 -24.39 -17.98
C PRO A 270 3.92 -23.33 -18.40
N LEU A 271 2.85 -23.14 -17.61
CA LEU A 271 1.81 -22.14 -17.84
C LEU A 271 2.17 -20.75 -17.28
N ASP A 272 3.06 -20.68 -16.30
CA ASP A 272 3.55 -19.46 -15.67
C ASP A 272 4.90 -19.05 -16.27
N TRP A 273 4.84 -18.50 -17.48
CA TRP A 273 6.05 -18.20 -18.26
C TRP A 273 6.60 -16.80 -18.01
N LEU A 274 5.73 -15.81 -17.78
CA LEU A 274 6.10 -14.40 -17.62
C LEU A 274 5.95 -13.94 -16.17
N HIS A 275 4.87 -14.36 -15.51
CA HIS A 275 4.53 -14.00 -14.14
C HIS A 275 4.51 -12.47 -13.96
N LEU A 276 3.51 -11.81 -14.59
CA LEU A 276 3.34 -10.37 -14.44
C LEU A 276 3.04 -10.01 -12.99
N ASN A 277 3.89 -9.19 -12.37
CA ASN A 277 3.82 -8.90 -10.94
C ASN A 277 3.85 -7.41 -10.57
N GLY A 278 3.85 -6.53 -11.56
CA GLY A 278 3.76 -5.09 -11.35
C GLY A 278 3.39 -4.37 -12.63
N ILE A 279 2.66 -3.27 -12.50
CA ILE A 279 2.19 -2.45 -13.62
C ILE A 279 2.14 -0.99 -13.21
N ASP A 280 2.58 -0.09 -14.11
CA ASP A 280 2.37 1.34 -13.95
C ASP A 280 2.10 2.02 -15.29
N THR A 281 1.52 3.22 -15.25
CA THR A 281 1.12 3.98 -16.45
C THR A 281 2.07 5.13 -16.73
N SER A 282 2.25 5.43 -18.02
CA SER A 282 2.88 6.66 -18.51
C SER A 282 1.85 7.43 -19.32
N ASP A 283 1.04 8.22 -18.64
CA ASP A 283 -0.05 9.00 -19.27
C ASP A 283 0.45 10.03 -20.26
N SER A 284 1.69 10.54 -20.09
CA SER A 284 2.28 11.55 -20.95
C SER A 284 2.46 11.10 -22.41
N ASP A 285 2.55 9.80 -22.65
CA ASP A 285 2.73 9.20 -23.97
C ASP A 285 1.78 8.03 -24.26
N ASN A 286 0.71 7.93 -23.49
CA ASN A 286 -0.34 6.92 -23.63
C ASN A 286 0.23 5.49 -23.68
N SER A 287 1.06 5.14 -22.71
CA SER A 287 1.67 3.83 -22.58
C SER A 287 1.59 3.32 -21.14
N PHE A 288 1.94 2.06 -20.95
CA PHE A 288 2.11 1.45 -19.64
C PHE A 288 3.35 0.57 -19.62
N ILE A 289 3.88 0.32 -18.44
CA ILE A 289 4.97 -0.63 -18.20
C ILE A 289 4.47 -1.80 -17.39
N VAL A 290 4.97 -2.99 -17.69
CA VAL A 290 4.71 -4.21 -16.90
C VAL A 290 6.02 -4.87 -16.51
N SER A 291 6.04 -5.48 -15.33
CA SER A 291 7.14 -6.32 -14.85
C SER A 291 6.80 -7.78 -15.07
N GLY A 292 7.58 -8.46 -15.90
CA GLY A 292 7.58 -9.91 -16.06
C GLY A 292 8.69 -10.52 -15.20
N ARG A 293 8.31 -11.01 -14.01
CA ARG A 293 9.24 -11.56 -13.02
C ARG A 293 10.14 -12.65 -13.60
N ASP A 294 9.50 -13.64 -14.22
CA ASP A 294 10.19 -14.85 -14.66
C ASP A 294 10.97 -14.67 -15.96
N GLN A 295 10.75 -13.56 -16.64
CA GLN A 295 11.57 -13.11 -17.76
C GLN A 295 12.62 -12.09 -17.33
N SER A 296 12.67 -11.66 -16.05
CA SER A 296 13.54 -10.58 -15.55
C SER A 296 13.55 -9.38 -16.48
N ALA A 297 12.36 -8.95 -16.89
CA ALA A 297 12.18 -7.89 -17.87
C ALA A 297 11.03 -6.95 -17.50
N VAL A 298 11.25 -5.64 -17.69
CA VAL A 298 10.18 -4.64 -17.71
C VAL A 298 9.92 -4.25 -19.16
N VAL A 299 8.65 -4.23 -19.56
CA VAL A 299 8.23 -3.99 -20.94
C VAL A 299 7.33 -2.77 -20.99
N LYS A 300 7.66 -1.79 -21.84
CA LYS A 300 6.77 -0.67 -22.15
C LYS A 300 5.95 -0.98 -23.40
N VAL A 301 4.65 -0.79 -23.27
CA VAL A 301 3.66 -1.10 -24.29
C VAL A 301 2.83 0.14 -24.62
N ASP A 302 2.64 0.39 -25.89
CA ASP A 302 1.70 1.40 -26.40
C ASP A 302 0.27 0.96 -26.08
N ARG A 303 -0.49 1.79 -25.40
CA ARG A 303 -1.82 1.45 -24.90
C ARG A 303 -2.86 1.28 -26.01
N ASP A 304 -2.76 2.01 -27.11
CA ASP A 304 -3.73 1.89 -28.20
C ASP A 304 -3.51 0.68 -29.07
N THR A 305 -2.25 0.37 -29.36
CA THR A 305 -1.88 -0.64 -30.35
C THR A 305 -1.45 -1.99 -29.73
N GLY A 306 -1.05 -2.00 -28.45
CA GLY A 306 -0.39 -3.13 -27.81
C GLY A 306 1.03 -3.40 -28.31
N ALA A 307 1.62 -2.47 -29.07
CA ALA A 307 2.97 -2.64 -29.60
C ALA A 307 4.04 -2.38 -28.51
N ILE A 308 5.09 -3.18 -28.52
CA ILE A 308 6.26 -2.97 -27.65
C ILE A 308 6.95 -1.68 -28.08
N ARG A 309 7.25 -0.80 -27.10
CA ARG A 309 8.11 0.37 -27.29
C ARG A 309 9.54 0.05 -26.93
N TRP A 310 9.78 -0.57 -25.78
CA TRP A 310 11.09 -1.04 -25.36
C TRP A 310 10.98 -2.18 -24.33
N ILE A 311 12.11 -2.89 -24.14
CA ILE A 311 12.30 -3.92 -23.14
C ILE A 311 13.55 -3.59 -22.33
N LEU A 312 13.39 -3.46 -21.01
CA LEU A 312 14.46 -3.28 -20.02
C LEU A 312 14.75 -4.63 -19.37
N GLY A 313 15.92 -5.20 -19.59
CA GLY A 313 16.34 -6.48 -19.02
C GLY A 313 17.49 -7.12 -19.76
N ASN A 314 18.01 -8.20 -19.21
CA ASN A 314 19.14 -8.93 -19.79
C ASN A 314 18.85 -9.43 -21.21
N HIS A 315 19.83 -9.30 -22.11
CA HIS A 315 19.67 -9.58 -23.55
C HIS A 315 19.72 -11.08 -23.91
N THR A 316 20.02 -11.95 -22.95
CA THR A 316 20.19 -13.39 -23.19
C THR A 316 18.88 -14.04 -23.64
N TYR A 317 18.97 -14.91 -24.66
CA TYR A 317 17.90 -15.76 -25.21
C TYR A 317 16.75 -15.06 -25.95
N TRP A 318 16.78 -13.75 -26.16
CA TRP A 318 15.82 -13.10 -27.03
C TRP A 318 16.05 -13.46 -28.51
N LYS A 319 14.95 -13.76 -29.24
CA LYS A 319 15.01 -13.97 -30.68
C LYS A 319 15.33 -12.67 -31.44
N ASN A 320 15.86 -12.79 -32.62
CA ASN A 320 16.27 -11.66 -33.46
C ASN A 320 15.15 -10.60 -33.68
N ALA A 321 13.89 -11.04 -33.76
CA ALA A 321 12.75 -10.14 -33.91
C ALA A 321 12.58 -9.13 -32.77
N PHE A 322 13.04 -9.48 -31.57
CA PHE A 322 12.90 -8.66 -30.38
C PHE A 322 14.12 -7.79 -30.07
N LEU A 323 15.27 -8.05 -30.68
CA LEU A 323 16.51 -7.31 -30.41
C LEU A 323 16.38 -5.80 -30.63
N GLN A 324 15.50 -5.37 -31.54
CA GLN A 324 15.24 -3.97 -31.83
C GLN A 324 14.55 -3.22 -30.68
N TYR A 325 13.92 -3.93 -29.73
CA TYR A 325 13.22 -3.36 -28.58
C TYR A 325 14.09 -3.36 -27.32
N LEU A 326 15.22 -4.05 -27.31
CA LEU A 326 16.11 -4.14 -26.15
C LEU A 326 16.86 -2.83 -25.94
N LEU A 327 16.82 -2.34 -24.71
CA LEU A 327 17.58 -1.14 -24.30
C LEU A 327 19.05 -1.50 -24.12
N ALA A 328 19.96 -0.76 -24.78
CA ALA A 328 21.39 -0.93 -24.65
C ALA A 328 21.91 -0.29 -23.34
N PRO A 329 22.62 -1.01 -22.46
CA PRO A 329 23.18 -0.44 -21.24
C PRO A 329 24.32 0.53 -21.56
N VAL A 330 24.32 1.72 -20.93
CA VAL A 330 25.37 2.73 -21.08
C VAL A 330 25.80 3.31 -19.74
N GLY A 331 27.09 3.56 -19.59
CA GLY A 331 27.69 4.09 -18.36
C GLY A 331 28.00 3.01 -17.33
N GLU A 332 28.76 3.41 -16.30
CA GLU A 332 29.15 2.56 -15.16
C GLU A 332 28.93 3.33 -13.86
N PRO A 333 28.49 2.70 -12.77
CA PRO A 333 28.15 1.28 -12.67
C PRO A 333 26.84 0.93 -13.36
N PHE A 334 26.68 -0.31 -13.84
CA PHE A 334 25.45 -0.83 -14.41
C PHE A 334 25.24 -2.29 -14.02
N SER A 335 24.02 -2.66 -13.62
CA SER A 335 23.59 -4.04 -13.43
C SER A 335 22.13 -4.20 -13.90
N TRP A 336 21.81 -5.37 -14.47
CA TRP A 336 20.43 -5.74 -14.75
C TRP A 336 19.71 -6.16 -13.46
N GLN A 337 18.41 -5.85 -13.41
CA GLN A 337 17.49 -6.40 -12.42
C GLN A 337 17.18 -7.86 -12.71
N TRP A 338 16.81 -8.62 -11.67
CA TRP A 338 16.50 -10.04 -11.74
C TRP A 338 15.30 -10.39 -10.85
N GLY A 339 14.25 -10.98 -11.47
CA GLY A 339 13.01 -11.35 -10.76
C GLY A 339 12.30 -10.18 -10.12
N GLN A 340 12.44 -9.00 -10.70
CA GLN A 340 12.00 -7.70 -10.14
C GLN A 340 10.49 -7.60 -9.90
N HIS A 341 10.13 -6.66 -9.01
CA HIS A 341 8.74 -6.27 -8.69
C HIS A 341 8.55 -4.76 -8.79
N ALA A 342 7.30 -4.33 -8.74
CA ALA A 342 6.86 -2.94 -8.54
C ALA A 342 7.59 -1.89 -9.41
N PRO A 343 7.59 -2.01 -10.75
CA PRO A 343 8.14 -0.96 -11.59
C PRO A 343 7.25 0.28 -11.49
N MET A 344 7.86 1.43 -11.23
CA MET A 344 7.17 2.71 -11.09
C MET A 344 7.78 3.76 -12.02
N VAL A 345 6.95 4.41 -12.81
CA VAL A 345 7.33 5.58 -13.62
C VAL A 345 7.46 6.80 -12.70
N HIS A 346 8.55 7.57 -12.83
CA HIS A 346 8.70 8.77 -12.01
C HIS A 346 7.59 9.78 -12.32
N PRO A 347 6.90 10.34 -11.31
CA PRO A 347 5.72 11.20 -11.53
C PRO A 347 5.98 12.43 -12.39
N GLU A 348 7.20 12.97 -12.37
CA GLU A 348 7.58 14.20 -13.08
C GLU A 348 8.47 13.95 -14.30
N ASP A 349 9.03 12.73 -14.46
CA ASP A 349 9.95 12.40 -15.57
C ASP A 349 9.72 10.97 -16.08
N PRO A 350 8.96 10.76 -17.14
CA PRO A 350 8.60 9.46 -17.67
C PRO A 350 9.78 8.62 -18.20
N HIS A 351 10.97 9.21 -18.26
CA HIS A 351 12.21 8.51 -18.62
C HIS A 351 12.89 7.82 -17.44
N ARG A 352 12.44 8.09 -16.22
CA ARG A 352 12.97 7.49 -14.99
C ARG A 352 12.06 6.37 -14.51
N ILE A 353 12.63 5.20 -14.32
CA ILE A 353 11.91 4.01 -13.84
C ILE A 353 12.60 3.50 -12.58
N LEU A 354 11.87 3.50 -11.47
CA LEU A 354 12.25 2.87 -10.22
C LEU A 354 11.64 1.47 -10.17
N LEU A 355 12.34 0.49 -9.62
CA LEU A 355 11.83 -0.84 -9.39
C LEU A 355 12.52 -1.51 -8.21
N TYR A 356 11.90 -2.55 -7.67
CA TYR A 356 12.49 -3.42 -6.68
C TYR A 356 13.16 -4.61 -7.39
N ASP A 357 14.47 -4.74 -7.26
CA ASP A 357 15.28 -5.83 -7.79
C ASP A 357 15.40 -6.94 -6.74
N ASN A 358 14.70 -8.04 -6.91
CA ASN A 358 14.77 -9.19 -6.01
C ASN A 358 16.13 -9.87 -6.06
N GLY A 359 16.80 -9.81 -7.22
CA GLY A 359 18.12 -10.38 -7.41
C GLY A 359 18.12 -11.91 -7.63
N ASN A 360 16.97 -12.49 -8.00
CA ASN A 360 16.87 -13.95 -8.15
C ASN A 360 17.94 -14.48 -9.09
N GLU A 361 18.80 -15.41 -8.57
CA GLU A 361 19.90 -16.05 -9.28
C GLU A 361 20.93 -15.12 -9.98
N ARG A 362 20.58 -13.92 -10.40
CA ARG A 362 21.37 -12.90 -11.14
C ARG A 362 22.11 -13.41 -12.38
N SER A 363 21.72 -14.57 -12.93
CA SER A 363 22.31 -15.19 -14.10
C SER A 363 21.43 -16.28 -14.67
N TYR A 364 21.50 -16.50 -15.99
CA TYR A 364 20.89 -17.66 -16.66
C TYR A 364 21.76 -18.91 -16.64
N THR A 365 23.06 -18.79 -16.36
CA THR A 365 24.04 -19.88 -16.55
C THR A 365 24.84 -20.18 -15.29
N ASP A 366 25.07 -19.21 -14.43
CA ASP A 366 25.91 -19.31 -13.24
C ASP A 366 25.23 -18.59 -12.07
N PRO A 367 24.25 -19.23 -11.42
CA PRO A 367 23.45 -18.61 -10.38
C PRO A 367 24.29 -18.14 -9.19
N VAL A 368 24.05 -16.92 -8.72
CA VAL A 368 24.63 -16.38 -7.49
C VAL A 368 23.87 -16.98 -6.30
N ARG A 369 24.60 -17.49 -5.31
CA ARG A 369 23.99 -18.07 -4.12
C ARG A 369 23.34 -16.99 -3.26
N PRO A 370 22.25 -17.28 -2.54
CA PRO A 370 21.56 -16.32 -1.70
C PRO A 370 22.44 -15.58 -0.67
N GLU A 371 23.46 -16.26 -0.13
CA GLU A 371 24.38 -15.67 0.85
C GLU A 371 25.30 -14.59 0.25
N ASP A 372 25.61 -14.72 -1.04
CA ASP A 372 26.48 -13.82 -1.80
C ASP A 372 25.66 -12.82 -2.65
N ASN A 373 24.33 -12.91 -2.56
CA ASN A 373 23.37 -12.12 -3.34
C ASN A 373 22.79 -10.96 -2.53
N TYR A 374 21.98 -10.12 -3.16
CA TYR A 374 21.27 -9.01 -2.53
C TYR A 374 19.95 -8.72 -3.23
N SER A 375 19.03 -8.08 -2.51
CA SER A 375 17.84 -7.43 -3.04
C SER A 375 17.92 -5.93 -2.74
N GLY A 376 17.21 -5.11 -3.51
CA GLY A 376 17.19 -3.68 -3.29
C GLY A 376 16.37 -2.93 -4.33
N ALA A 377 16.41 -1.61 -4.28
CA ALA A 377 15.77 -0.77 -5.29
C ALA A 377 16.81 -0.21 -6.25
N VAL A 378 16.44 -0.14 -7.52
CA VAL A 378 17.28 0.42 -8.58
C VAL A 378 16.45 1.37 -9.43
N GLU A 379 17.08 2.46 -9.84
CA GLU A 379 16.47 3.45 -10.73
C GLU A 379 17.26 3.56 -12.02
N TYR A 380 16.53 3.48 -13.13
CA TYR A 380 17.06 3.60 -14.48
C TYR A 380 16.56 4.86 -15.17
N TYR A 381 17.41 5.47 -15.97
CA TYR A 381 17.05 6.49 -16.95
C TYR A 381 17.07 5.92 -18.37
N ILE A 382 16.00 6.09 -19.11
CA ILE A 382 15.78 5.51 -20.45
C ILE A 382 15.76 6.61 -21.50
N ASP A 383 16.69 6.53 -22.47
CA ASP A 383 16.65 7.32 -23.69
C ASP A 383 15.97 6.51 -24.80
N GLU A 384 14.66 6.68 -24.93
CA GLU A 384 13.85 5.96 -25.93
C GLU A 384 14.26 6.24 -27.37
N LYS A 385 14.83 7.41 -27.65
CA LYS A 385 15.27 7.79 -29.02
C LYS A 385 16.54 7.04 -29.41
N ARG A 386 17.41 6.77 -28.44
CA ARG A 386 18.66 6.04 -28.68
C ARG A 386 18.54 4.56 -28.36
N MET A 387 17.45 4.14 -27.73
CA MET A 387 17.27 2.82 -27.16
C MET A 387 18.38 2.48 -26.18
N GLU A 388 18.71 3.42 -25.31
CA GLU A 388 19.77 3.31 -24.29
C GLU A 388 19.16 3.36 -22.89
N VAL A 389 19.79 2.67 -21.94
CA VAL A 389 19.45 2.72 -20.52
C VAL A 389 20.69 2.96 -19.68
N ARG A 390 20.55 3.81 -18.66
CA ARG A 390 21.57 4.09 -17.65
C ARG A 390 21.03 3.82 -16.26
N GLN A 391 21.77 3.13 -15.44
CA GLN A 391 21.51 3.06 -14.01
C GLN A 391 21.93 4.37 -13.37
N ILE A 392 21.00 5.05 -12.67
CA ILE A 392 21.25 6.37 -12.09
C ILE A 392 21.26 6.38 -10.56
N TRP A 393 20.67 5.36 -9.92
CA TRP A 393 20.62 5.22 -8.47
C TRP A 393 20.41 3.75 -8.11
N GLU A 394 20.92 3.33 -6.93
CA GLU A 394 20.62 2.03 -6.33
C GLU A 394 20.73 2.10 -4.80
N PHE A 395 20.01 1.19 -4.12
CA PHE A 395 20.08 1.01 -2.67
C PHE A 395 19.78 -0.44 -2.30
N GLY A 396 20.45 -0.96 -1.25
CA GLY A 396 20.22 -2.30 -0.70
C GLY A 396 21.34 -3.30 -0.94
N LYS A 397 22.23 -3.04 -1.89
CA LYS A 397 23.37 -3.90 -2.21
C LYS A 397 24.34 -4.12 -1.04
N GLU A 398 24.47 -3.12 -0.19
CA GLU A 398 25.32 -3.14 1.00
C GLU A 398 24.90 -4.16 2.05
N TYR A 399 23.63 -4.58 2.04
CA TYR A 399 23.10 -5.57 3.01
C TYR A 399 23.36 -7.02 2.61
N GLN A 400 23.71 -7.26 1.35
CA GLN A 400 23.97 -8.61 0.82
C GLN A 400 22.82 -9.59 1.22
N GLY A 401 23.13 -10.82 1.60
CA GLY A 401 22.13 -11.80 2.01
C GLY A 401 21.31 -11.44 3.25
N GLU A 402 21.64 -10.34 3.96
CA GLU A 402 20.90 -9.94 5.17
C GLU A 402 19.45 -9.56 4.88
N THR A 403 19.19 -8.86 3.79
CA THR A 403 17.83 -8.47 3.35
C THR A 403 17.43 -9.14 2.04
N PHE A 404 18.06 -10.25 1.69
CA PHE A 404 17.72 -10.98 0.47
C PHE A 404 16.25 -11.41 0.50
N THR A 405 15.50 -10.97 -0.51
CA THR A 405 14.06 -11.10 -0.62
C THR A 405 13.71 -11.75 -1.96
N PRO A 406 13.60 -13.10 -2.04
CA PRO A 406 13.44 -13.81 -3.31
C PRO A 406 12.05 -13.65 -3.96
N PHE A 407 11.07 -13.10 -3.25
CA PHE A 407 9.71 -12.89 -3.72
C PHE A 407 9.10 -11.62 -3.12
N ILE A 408 8.11 -11.02 -3.77
CA ILE A 408 7.49 -9.76 -3.40
C ILE A 408 8.51 -8.63 -3.18
N GLY A 409 8.09 -7.48 -2.71
CA GLY A 409 8.94 -6.30 -2.51
C GLY A 409 8.44 -5.12 -3.31
N ASP A 410 8.80 -3.92 -2.86
CA ASP A 410 8.24 -2.70 -3.39
C ASP A 410 9.23 -1.54 -3.33
N ALA A 411 9.10 -0.58 -4.24
CA ALA A 411 9.92 0.63 -4.25
C ALA A 411 9.13 1.81 -4.80
N ASN A 412 8.93 2.83 -3.96
CA ASN A 412 8.08 3.97 -4.27
C ASN A 412 8.81 5.30 -4.17
N TYR A 413 8.51 6.24 -5.07
CA TYR A 413 8.85 7.65 -4.89
C TYR A 413 7.94 8.28 -3.84
N LEU A 414 8.50 9.14 -3.00
CA LEU A 414 7.77 9.91 -1.99
C LEU A 414 7.76 11.41 -2.34
N ASP A 415 6.77 12.14 -1.80
CA ASP A 415 6.55 13.56 -2.08
C ASP A 415 7.76 14.45 -1.75
N ASN A 416 8.61 14.04 -0.79
CA ASN A 416 9.83 14.75 -0.41
C ASN A 416 11.07 14.31 -1.21
N GLN A 417 10.87 13.59 -2.32
CA GLN A 417 11.87 12.98 -3.19
C GLN A 417 12.61 11.77 -2.57
N ASN A 418 12.36 11.41 -1.33
CA ASN A 418 12.83 10.16 -0.76
C ASN A 418 12.26 8.95 -1.52
N ARG A 419 12.75 7.76 -1.20
CA ARG A 419 12.22 6.49 -1.69
C ARG A 419 11.85 5.61 -0.51
N LEU A 420 10.70 4.95 -0.60
CA LEU A 420 10.24 3.93 0.34
C LEU A 420 10.49 2.56 -0.28
N ILE A 421 11.30 1.75 0.38
CA ILE A 421 11.74 0.45 -0.12
C ILE A 421 11.25 -0.63 0.83
N THR A 422 10.61 -1.67 0.29
CA THR A 422 10.04 -2.77 1.04
C THR A 422 10.76 -4.08 0.72
N PHE A 423 11.61 -4.52 1.63
CA PHE A 423 12.15 -5.88 1.65
C PHE A 423 11.06 -6.77 2.26
N GLY A 424 10.04 -7.12 1.46
CA GLY A 424 8.76 -7.60 1.98
C GLY A 424 8.72 -9.08 2.34
N GLY A 425 9.64 -9.89 1.81
CA GLY A 425 9.68 -11.35 1.97
C GLY A 425 11.09 -11.86 2.23
N ILE A 426 11.77 -11.33 3.25
CA ILE A 426 13.11 -11.81 3.67
C ILE A 426 12.94 -13.23 4.18
N THR A 427 13.52 -14.20 3.48
CA THR A 427 13.39 -15.63 3.79
C THR A 427 14.68 -16.22 4.29
N ARG A 428 14.59 -16.97 5.38
CA ARG A 428 15.70 -17.64 6.02
C ARG A 428 15.33 -19.06 6.43
N ASN A 429 16.27 -19.97 6.39
CA ASN A 429 16.12 -21.27 7.03
C ASN A 429 16.22 -21.12 8.56
N LEU A 430 15.99 -22.22 9.30
CA LEU A 430 16.06 -22.21 10.78
C LEU A 430 17.47 -21.94 11.34
N SER A 431 18.52 -22.07 10.55
CA SER A 431 19.89 -21.68 10.95
C SER A 431 20.19 -20.20 10.67
N GLY A 432 19.25 -19.46 10.09
CA GLY A 432 19.37 -18.04 9.79
C GLY A 432 20.00 -17.73 8.42
N ALA A 433 20.35 -18.73 7.61
CA ALA A 433 20.88 -18.51 6.28
C ALA A 433 19.76 -18.08 5.29
N PRO A 434 20.02 -17.12 4.39
CA PRO A 434 19.07 -16.75 3.35
C PRO A 434 18.83 -17.92 2.39
N ILE A 435 17.63 -18.01 1.83
CA ILE A 435 17.25 -19.06 0.90
C ILE A 435 16.52 -18.48 -0.31
N GLU A 436 16.79 -19.07 -1.47
CA GLU A 436 16.03 -18.86 -2.70
C GLU A 436 14.72 -19.65 -2.63
N LEU A 437 13.64 -19.05 -3.09
CA LEU A 437 12.33 -19.67 -3.15
C LEU A 437 11.83 -19.67 -4.58
N PHE A 438 11.48 -20.86 -5.05
CA PHE A 438 10.89 -21.03 -6.37
C PHE A 438 9.42 -21.47 -6.29
N ASP A 439 8.92 -21.86 -5.09
CA ASP A 439 7.60 -22.44 -4.91
C ASP A 439 7.07 -22.18 -3.51
N PHE A 440 5.84 -21.67 -3.41
CA PHE A 440 5.11 -21.45 -2.14
C PHE A 440 4.83 -22.76 -1.39
N GLU A 441 4.70 -23.91 -2.07
CA GLU A 441 4.58 -25.21 -1.40
C GLU A 441 5.85 -25.55 -0.59
N GLN A 442 7.02 -25.13 -1.07
CA GLN A 442 8.27 -25.32 -0.32
C GLN A 442 8.32 -24.46 0.94
N MET A 443 7.62 -23.32 0.99
CA MET A 443 7.54 -22.48 2.20
C MET A 443 6.95 -23.26 3.38
N SER A 444 5.85 -23.98 3.16
CA SER A 444 5.20 -24.77 4.20
C SER A 444 5.98 -26.02 4.59
N ILE A 445 6.69 -26.63 3.63
CA ILE A 445 7.43 -27.90 3.82
C ILE A 445 8.79 -27.65 4.49
N ASN A 446 9.45 -26.53 4.18
CA ASN A 446 10.85 -26.29 4.58
C ASN A 446 11.02 -25.53 5.91
N ARG A 447 9.93 -25.22 6.61
CA ARG A 447 9.98 -24.53 7.91
C ARG A 447 10.86 -23.30 7.86
N MET A 448 10.44 -22.31 7.08
CA MET A 448 11.16 -21.06 6.91
C MET A 448 10.71 -20.00 7.88
N LYS A 449 11.60 -19.05 8.11
CA LYS A 449 11.27 -17.76 8.69
C LYS A 449 11.02 -16.75 7.58
N VAL A 450 9.99 -15.95 7.75
CA VAL A 450 9.69 -14.80 6.88
C VAL A 450 9.67 -13.54 7.72
N ALA A 451 10.35 -12.51 7.25
CA ALA A 451 10.39 -11.18 7.87
C ALA A 451 10.25 -10.10 6.80
N ALA A 452 9.97 -8.88 7.22
CA ALA A 452 9.95 -7.74 6.33
C ALA A 452 10.64 -6.53 6.96
N HIS A 453 11.41 -5.80 6.14
CA HIS A 453 11.91 -4.48 6.47
C HIS A 453 11.32 -3.45 5.52
N VAL A 454 10.87 -2.31 6.05
CA VAL A 454 10.46 -1.17 5.24
C VAL A 454 11.38 -0.01 5.57
N VAL A 455 12.03 0.53 4.54
CA VAL A 455 13.12 1.51 4.71
C VAL A 455 12.82 2.74 3.89
N GLU A 456 12.82 3.92 4.52
CA GLU A 456 12.81 5.18 3.81
C GLU A 456 14.23 5.71 3.69
N VAL A 457 14.63 6.12 2.48
CA VAL A 457 15.96 6.61 2.18
C VAL A 457 15.91 7.91 1.38
N THR A 458 16.96 8.75 1.50
CA THR A 458 17.09 9.98 0.70
C THR A 458 17.37 9.65 -0.77
N ASP A 459 17.12 10.62 -1.66
CA ASP A 459 17.45 10.54 -3.10
C ASP A 459 18.94 10.75 -3.41
N GLU A 460 19.74 11.02 -2.39
CA GLU A 460 21.20 11.19 -2.52
C GLU A 460 21.87 9.92 -3.06
N ASN A 461 23.05 10.05 -3.62
CA ASN A 461 23.89 8.93 -4.02
C ASN A 461 25.30 9.10 -3.43
N PRO A 462 25.70 8.28 -2.42
CA PRO A 462 24.95 7.19 -1.81
C PRO A 462 23.75 7.68 -0.96
N ALA A 463 22.67 6.91 -0.99
CA ALA A 463 21.46 7.18 -0.21
C ALA A 463 21.71 7.01 1.30
N ARG A 464 20.95 7.74 2.12
CA ARG A 464 20.96 7.62 3.59
C ARG A 464 19.63 7.14 4.09
N GLU A 465 19.63 6.16 4.97
CA GLU A 465 18.41 5.75 5.66
C GLU A 465 17.95 6.85 6.63
N VAL A 466 16.68 7.18 6.54
CA VAL A 466 16.00 8.12 7.45
C VAL A 466 15.01 7.41 8.37
N MET A 467 14.44 6.29 7.93
CA MET A 467 13.58 5.43 8.73
C MET A 467 13.82 3.95 8.37
N ARG A 468 13.83 3.07 9.38
CA ARG A 468 13.80 1.62 9.19
C ARG A 468 12.80 0.97 10.13
N ILE A 469 11.87 0.26 9.55
CA ILE A 469 10.83 -0.53 10.21
C ILE A 469 11.21 -2.00 10.06
N ILE A 470 11.19 -2.75 11.16
CA ILE A 470 11.43 -4.20 11.18
C ILE A 470 10.18 -4.90 11.68
N ILE A 471 9.72 -5.89 10.92
CA ILE A 471 8.54 -6.71 11.19
C ILE A 471 8.96 -8.17 11.11
N GLU A 472 9.08 -8.81 12.27
CA GLU A 472 9.51 -10.21 12.38
C GLU A 472 8.82 -10.90 13.56
N ASP A 473 8.80 -12.24 13.55
CA ASP A 473 8.38 -12.99 14.71
C ASP A 473 9.49 -12.94 15.77
N PRO A 474 9.20 -12.49 17.00
CA PRO A 474 10.21 -12.37 18.06
C PRO A 474 10.72 -13.72 18.57
N ASP A 475 10.01 -14.83 18.34
CA ASP A 475 10.47 -16.16 18.72
C ASP A 475 11.50 -16.71 17.72
N PRO A 476 12.77 -16.85 18.13
CA PRO A 476 13.81 -17.34 17.24
C PRO A 476 13.62 -18.83 16.85
N ALA A 477 12.77 -19.58 17.55
CA ALA A 477 12.48 -20.98 17.24
C ALA A 477 11.27 -21.13 16.29
N SER A 478 10.49 -20.07 16.09
CA SER A 478 9.33 -20.07 15.21
C SER A 478 9.76 -20.25 13.75
N TYR A 479 8.97 -20.99 12.99
CA TYR A 479 9.05 -21.07 11.52
C TYR A 479 7.82 -20.46 10.83
N ARG A 480 7.20 -19.51 11.46
CA ARG A 480 6.18 -18.59 10.93
C ARG A 480 6.80 -17.22 10.71
N GLY A 481 6.02 -16.25 10.31
CA GLY A 481 6.49 -14.89 10.20
C GLY A 481 5.56 -13.99 9.43
N TYR A 482 6.06 -12.81 9.16
CA TYR A 482 5.29 -11.74 8.55
C TYR A 482 5.89 -11.34 7.22
N ARG A 483 5.02 -11.10 6.23
CA ARG A 483 5.40 -10.47 4.98
C ARG A 483 4.76 -9.10 4.85
N VAL A 484 5.38 -8.21 4.11
CA VAL A 484 4.77 -6.97 3.61
C VAL A 484 4.78 -7.03 2.10
N TYR A 485 3.59 -7.17 1.48
CA TYR A 485 3.49 -7.29 0.03
C TYR A 485 3.90 -5.98 -0.66
N GLN A 486 3.34 -4.86 -0.19
CA GLN A 486 3.63 -3.50 -0.61
C GLN A 486 3.57 -2.57 0.59
N ALA A 487 4.32 -1.47 0.56
CA ALA A 487 4.24 -0.40 1.55
C ALA A 487 4.18 0.95 0.85
N GLU A 488 3.16 1.74 1.16
CA GLU A 488 2.88 3.02 0.53
C GLU A 488 2.77 4.13 1.56
N ARG A 489 3.13 5.36 1.21
CA ARG A 489 3.01 6.50 2.11
C ARG A 489 1.86 7.40 1.71
N TYR A 490 0.83 7.50 2.57
CA TYR A 490 -0.34 8.34 2.32
C TYR A 490 -0.78 9.10 3.58
N PRO A 491 -1.35 10.30 3.44
CA PRO A 491 -2.05 10.94 4.55
C PRO A 491 -3.36 10.16 4.84
N LEU A 492 -3.76 10.04 6.10
CA LEU A 492 -5.08 9.50 6.45
C LEU A 492 -6.21 10.37 5.91
N TYR A 493 -6.06 11.69 6.07
CA TYR A 493 -7.01 12.66 5.53
C TYR A 493 -6.45 13.28 4.25
N GLN A 494 -7.30 13.42 3.23
CA GLN A 494 -6.92 14.20 2.05
C GLN A 494 -6.82 15.68 2.41
N LYS A 495 -5.84 16.37 1.87
CA LYS A 495 -5.79 17.83 1.91
C LYS A 495 -6.90 18.36 0.99
N ASN A 496 -7.88 19.07 1.55
CA ASN A 496 -8.90 19.80 0.81
C ASN A 496 -8.30 20.95 -0.01
#